data_0bba261706c28c45414a8cf13b6b2011
#
_entry.id   0bba261706c28c45414a8cf13b6b2011
#
_cell.length_a   1.000
_cell.length_b   1.000
_cell.length_c   1.000
_cell.angle_alpha   90.00
_cell.angle_beta   90.00
_cell.angle_gamma   90.00
#
_symmetry.space_group_name_H-M   'P 1'
#
loop_
_entity.id
_entity.type
_entity.pdbx_description
1 polymer ?
#
loop_
_entity_poly.entity_id
_entity_poly.type
_entity_poly.pdbx_seq_one_letter_code
_entity_poly.pdbx_strand_id
1 'polypeptide(L)'
;MINTNDGVVLSGWWMETDKNAPTIIGLHGVTSGKHSPDVLLVGGMLVSEGFNYLTFDFRDHGESTCEDGVHSAGQKEIYDVKAAIDWLVNEKNIPSDKIGLHGSSFGAMVALMTQYVSDDIGALSIVDTPFDFATLVREELIYQDFPPFLYEPVNHYALLFEGIDITEVSPEDGVFKGKNPMIIFNGAKSDRVLSHHTDDLITAGNRYNVEMFIHKYPELSHTEVMFVYPDEFLNKIVPFFKEKLN
;
A
#
# COMPACT_ATOMS: atom_id res chain seq x y z
N MET A 1 -13.22 -13.37 -6.63
CA MET A 1 -13.80 -12.04 -6.96
C MET A 1 -14.32 -11.42 -5.69
N ILE A 2 -14.07 -10.14 -5.47
CA ILE A 2 -14.49 -9.36 -4.30
C ILE A 2 -15.35 -8.21 -4.81
N ASN A 3 -16.53 -8.00 -4.23
CA ASN A 3 -17.42 -6.92 -4.62
C ASN A 3 -17.25 -5.74 -3.67
N THR A 4 -17.08 -4.54 -4.20
CA THR A 4 -17.09 -3.30 -3.43
C THR A 4 -18.51 -2.78 -3.25
N ASN A 5 -18.71 -1.86 -2.32
CA ASN A 5 -20.03 -1.27 -2.05
C ASN A 5 -20.54 -0.34 -3.17
N ASP A 6 -19.63 0.17 -4.01
CA ASP A 6 -19.90 1.04 -5.14
C ASP A 6 -20.04 0.29 -6.48
N GLY A 7 -20.01 -1.05 -6.45
CA GLY A 7 -20.33 -1.90 -7.59
C GLY A 7 -19.13 -2.35 -8.42
N VAL A 8 -17.90 -2.03 -7.99
CA VAL A 8 -16.67 -2.55 -8.58
C VAL A 8 -16.48 -4.02 -8.21
N VAL A 9 -15.99 -4.82 -9.14
CA VAL A 9 -15.64 -6.23 -8.93
C VAL A 9 -14.13 -6.39 -9.05
N LEU A 10 -13.48 -6.73 -7.94
CA LEU A 10 -12.04 -6.92 -7.88
C LEU A 10 -11.67 -8.37 -8.19
N SER A 11 -10.70 -8.57 -9.07
CA SER A 11 -10.09 -9.86 -9.37
C SER A 11 -8.91 -10.12 -8.43
N GLY A 12 -8.99 -11.14 -7.59
CA GLY A 12 -7.95 -11.44 -6.61
C GLY A 12 -7.56 -12.91 -6.57
N TRP A 13 -6.39 -13.17 -5.99
CA TRP A 13 -5.87 -14.50 -5.68
C TRP A 13 -5.79 -14.69 -4.18
N TRP A 14 -6.40 -15.77 -3.70
CA TRP A 14 -6.40 -16.16 -2.30
C TRP A 14 -5.56 -17.42 -2.10
N MET A 15 -4.59 -17.34 -1.19
CA MET A 15 -3.72 -18.45 -0.80
C MET A 15 -3.92 -18.70 0.69
N GLU A 16 -4.57 -19.82 1.01
CA GLU A 16 -4.85 -20.24 2.38
C GLU A 16 -3.85 -21.32 2.81
N THR A 17 -3.13 -21.08 3.90
CA THR A 17 -2.23 -22.05 4.54
C THR A 17 -2.92 -22.75 5.71
N ASP A 18 -3.55 -21.96 6.59
CA ASP A 18 -4.36 -22.41 7.70
C ASP A 18 -5.46 -21.38 8.00
N LYS A 19 -6.66 -21.84 8.28
CA LYS A 19 -7.83 -20.99 8.56
C LYS A 19 -7.67 -20.04 9.75
N ASN A 20 -6.73 -20.33 10.67
CA ASN A 20 -6.46 -19.52 11.85
C ASN A 20 -5.18 -18.65 11.70
N ALA A 21 -4.45 -18.85 10.59
CA ALA A 21 -3.22 -18.10 10.33
C ALA A 21 -3.50 -16.61 10.12
N PRO A 22 -2.59 -15.71 10.54
CA PRO A 22 -2.66 -14.32 10.16
C PRO A 22 -2.65 -14.17 8.64
N THR A 23 -3.36 -13.18 8.16
CA THR A 23 -3.55 -12.93 6.72
C THR A 23 -2.93 -11.61 6.30
N ILE A 24 -2.13 -11.64 5.25
CA ILE A 24 -1.54 -10.42 4.67
C ILE A 24 -2.22 -10.12 3.35
N ILE A 25 -2.65 -8.87 3.16
CA ILE A 25 -3.11 -8.35 1.87
C ILE A 25 -1.92 -7.69 1.18
N GLY A 26 -1.53 -8.19 0.01
CA GLY A 26 -0.48 -7.60 -0.84
C GLY A 26 -1.06 -6.63 -1.86
N LEU A 27 -0.57 -5.38 -1.83
CA LEU A 27 -1.05 -4.25 -2.63
C LEU A 27 0.01 -3.83 -3.65
N HIS A 28 -0.34 -3.86 -4.92
CA HIS A 28 0.57 -3.56 -6.03
C HIS A 28 0.82 -2.06 -6.24
N GLY A 29 1.91 -1.73 -6.94
CA GLY A 29 2.24 -0.38 -7.35
C GLY A 29 1.34 0.15 -8.48
N VAL A 30 1.44 1.46 -8.77
CA VAL A 30 0.75 2.09 -9.91
C VAL A 30 1.17 1.44 -11.24
N THR A 31 0.25 1.35 -12.20
CA THR A 31 0.46 0.72 -13.53
C THR A 31 0.89 -0.76 -13.46
N SER A 32 0.59 -1.45 -12.38
CA SER A 32 0.94 -2.83 -12.13
C SER A 32 -0.33 -3.68 -11.87
N GLY A 33 -0.21 -4.81 -11.20
CA GLY A 33 -1.36 -5.67 -10.85
C GLY A 33 -0.95 -6.75 -9.85
N LYS A 34 -1.93 -7.58 -9.45
CA LYS A 34 -1.72 -8.71 -8.53
C LYS A 34 -0.63 -9.70 -8.96
N HIS A 35 -0.26 -9.67 -10.24
CA HIS A 35 0.76 -10.53 -10.83
C HIS A 35 2.16 -9.92 -10.84
N SER A 36 2.34 -8.72 -10.27
CA SER A 36 3.65 -8.06 -10.27
C SER A 36 4.70 -8.87 -9.48
N PRO A 37 5.97 -8.81 -9.90
CA PRO A 37 7.03 -9.64 -9.30
C PRO A 37 7.22 -9.42 -7.80
N ASP A 38 7.11 -8.18 -7.31
CA ASP A 38 7.21 -7.83 -5.90
C ASP A 38 6.07 -8.44 -5.07
N VAL A 39 4.83 -8.30 -5.54
CA VAL A 39 3.64 -8.88 -4.88
C VAL A 39 3.72 -10.40 -4.82
N LEU A 40 4.12 -11.04 -5.92
CA LEU A 40 4.23 -12.50 -5.97
C LEU A 40 5.39 -13.03 -5.13
N LEU A 41 6.53 -12.36 -5.16
CA LEU A 41 7.70 -12.76 -4.38
C LEU A 41 7.40 -12.70 -2.87
N VAL A 42 6.87 -11.55 -2.42
CA VAL A 42 6.53 -11.37 -0.99
C VAL A 42 5.39 -12.31 -0.58
N GLY A 43 4.39 -12.49 -1.44
CA GLY A 43 3.31 -13.44 -1.20
C GLY A 43 3.84 -14.88 -1.04
N GLY A 44 4.72 -15.33 -1.93
CA GLY A 44 5.36 -16.64 -1.83
C GLY A 44 6.20 -16.80 -0.56
N MET A 45 6.97 -15.78 -0.19
CA MET A 45 7.74 -15.75 1.06
C MET A 45 6.85 -15.90 2.28
N LEU A 46 5.77 -15.09 2.39
CA LEU A 46 4.87 -15.10 3.54
C LEU A 46 4.06 -16.40 3.63
N VAL A 47 3.58 -16.93 2.49
CA VAL A 47 2.89 -18.23 2.44
C VAL A 47 3.81 -19.36 2.90
N SER A 48 5.10 -19.36 2.51
CA SER A 48 6.07 -20.38 2.97
C SER A 48 6.33 -20.33 4.48
N GLU A 49 6.07 -19.19 5.11
CA GLU A 49 6.20 -18.95 6.57
C GLU A 49 4.88 -19.15 7.33
N GLY A 50 3.83 -19.61 6.65
CA GLY A 50 2.56 -20.01 7.24
C GLY A 50 1.51 -18.91 7.31
N PHE A 51 1.70 -17.76 6.67
CA PHE A 51 0.65 -16.74 6.55
C PHE A 51 -0.33 -17.09 5.44
N ASN A 52 -1.58 -16.70 5.61
CA ASN A 52 -2.50 -16.58 4.49
C ASN A 52 -2.16 -15.32 3.69
N TYR A 53 -2.43 -15.32 2.39
CA TYR A 53 -2.13 -14.19 1.54
C TYR A 53 -3.25 -13.92 0.55
N LEU A 54 -3.67 -12.66 0.48
CA LEU A 54 -4.63 -12.15 -0.51
C LEU A 54 -3.94 -11.07 -1.33
N THR A 55 -4.06 -11.15 -2.65
CA THR A 55 -3.70 -10.03 -3.53
C THR A 55 -4.78 -9.87 -4.59
N PHE A 56 -4.97 -8.66 -5.10
CA PHE A 56 -5.99 -8.35 -6.11
C PHE A 56 -5.51 -7.20 -6.99
N ASP A 57 -6.11 -7.08 -8.18
CA ASP A 57 -5.97 -5.88 -9.00
C ASP A 57 -6.88 -4.79 -8.42
N PHE A 58 -6.34 -3.59 -8.20
CA PHE A 58 -7.17 -2.42 -7.90
C PHE A 58 -8.16 -2.15 -9.04
N ARG A 59 -9.21 -1.36 -8.79
CA ARG A 59 -10.07 -0.83 -9.86
C ARG A 59 -9.21 -0.24 -10.97
N ASP A 60 -9.68 -0.29 -12.21
CA ASP A 60 -8.99 0.21 -13.39
C ASP A 60 -7.65 -0.46 -13.72
N HIS A 61 -7.34 -1.58 -13.03
CA HIS A 61 -6.14 -2.38 -13.27
C HIS A 61 -6.49 -3.84 -13.57
N GLY A 62 -5.66 -4.47 -14.39
CA GLY A 62 -5.65 -5.90 -14.66
C GLY A 62 -7.01 -6.47 -15.07
N GLU A 63 -7.54 -7.40 -14.27
CA GLU A 63 -8.82 -8.10 -14.51
C GLU A 63 -9.97 -7.57 -13.64
N SER A 64 -9.73 -6.55 -12.82
CA SER A 64 -10.76 -5.86 -12.06
C SER A 64 -11.62 -4.97 -12.95
N THR A 65 -12.78 -4.54 -12.45
CA THR A 65 -13.65 -3.61 -13.19
C THR A 65 -12.86 -2.37 -13.60
N CYS A 66 -12.93 -2.04 -14.89
CA CYS A 66 -12.46 -0.79 -15.45
C CYS A 66 -13.62 0.21 -15.48
N GLU A 67 -13.53 1.30 -14.71
CA GLU A 67 -14.53 2.39 -14.70
C GLU A 67 -14.18 3.46 -15.75
N ASP A 68 -12.97 4.02 -15.66
CA ASP A 68 -12.48 5.08 -16.55
C ASP A 68 -11.02 4.89 -17.00
N GLY A 69 -10.32 3.91 -16.42
CA GLY A 69 -8.93 3.61 -16.72
C GLY A 69 -7.92 4.54 -16.03
N VAL A 70 -8.37 5.33 -15.06
CA VAL A 70 -7.55 6.30 -14.33
C VAL A 70 -7.51 5.96 -12.83
N HIS A 71 -6.31 5.86 -12.26
CA HIS A 71 -6.20 5.73 -10.80
C HIS A 71 -6.56 7.05 -10.11
N SER A 72 -7.21 6.96 -8.95
CA SER A 72 -7.71 8.13 -8.21
C SER A 72 -6.73 8.69 -7.19
N ALA A 73 -5.43 8.43 -7.32
CA ALA A 73 -4.43 8.80 -6.32
C ALA A 73 -4.71 8.22 -4.91
N GLY A 74 -5.29 7.03 -4.84
CA GLY A 74 -5.64 6.36 -3.60
C GLY A 74 -7.05 6.64 -3.10
N GLN A 75 -7.74 7.68 -3.60
CA GLN A 75 -9.03 8.13 -3.05
C GLN A 75 -10.15 7.10 -3.18
N LYS A 76 -10.20 6.37 -4.28
CA LYS A 76 -11.14 5.26 -4.50
C LYS A 76 -10.53 3.91 -4.12
N GLU A 77 -9.22 3.73 -4.35
CA GLU A 77 -8.52 2.45 -4.12
C GLU A 77 -8.51 2.04 -2.63
N ILE A 78 -8.61 2.98 -1.68
CA ILE A 78 -8.80 2.65 -0.24
C ILE A 78 -10.09 1.86 0.00
N TYR A 79 -11.14 2.06 -0.79
CA TYR A 79 -12.38 1.31 -0.69
C TYR A 79 -12.27 -0.08 -1.30
N ASP A 80 -11.36 -0.29 -2.25
CA ASP A 80 -11.02 -1.62 -2.77
C ASP A 80 -10.34 -2.45 -1.67
N VAL A 81 -9.35 -1.85 -0.97
CA VAL A 81 -8.69 -2.51 0.16
C VAL A 81 -9.68 -2.77 1.29
N LYS A 82 -10.56 -1.80 1.60
CA LYS A 82 -11.62 -2.00 2.59
C LYS A 82 -12.52 -3.16 2.22
N ALA A 83 -12.96 -3.27 0.96
CA ALA A 83 -13.78 -4.39 0.50
C ALA A 83 -13.05 -5.73 0.62
N ALA A 84 -11.73 -5.76 0.37
CA ALA A 84 -10.91 -6.95 0.56
C ALA A 84 -10.79 -7.34 2.05
N ILE A 85 -10.65 -6.37 2.94
CA ILE A 85 -10.69 -6.59 4.40
C ILE A 85 -12.06 -7.13 4.82
N ASP A 86 -13.15 -6.47 4.39
CA ASP A 86 -14.52 -6.88 4.70
C ASP A 86 -14.79 -8.32 4.21
N TRP A 87 -14.27 -8.69 3.03
CA TRP A 87 -14.37 -10.05 2.50
C TRP A 87 -13.63 -11.08 3.38
N LEU A 88 -12.42 -10.73 3.87
CA LEU A 88 -11.67 -11.61 4.79
C LEU A 88 -12.41 -11.79 6.11
N VAL A 89 -12.96 -10.73 6.68
CA VAL A 89 -13.69 -10.78 7.95
C VAL A 89 -14.99 -11.56 7.80
N ASN A 90 -15.81 -11.26 6.78
CA ASN A 90 -17.17 -11.78 6.67
C ASN A 90 -17.25 -13.13 5.96
N GLU A 91 -16.41 -13.40 4.96
CA GLU A 91 -16.48 -14.63 4.15
C GLU A 91 -15.42 -15.66 4.56
N LYS A 92 -14.27 -15.21 5.07
CA LYS A 92 -13.19 -16.09 5.53
C LYS A 92 -13.16 -16.25 7.05
N ASN A 93 -13.92 -15.42 7.78
CA ASN A 93 -13.95 -15.37 9.23
C ASN A 93 -12.56 -15.12 9.85
N ILE A 94 -11.73 -14.33 9.18
CA ILE A 94 -10.43 -13.89 9.70
C ILE A 94 -10.68 -12.74 10.69
N PRO A 95 -10.21 -12.84 11.95
CA PRO A 95 -10.30 -11.72 12.89
C PRO A 95 -9.56 -10.50 12.38
N SER A 96 -10.10 -9.31 12.59
CA SER A 96 -9.54 -8.06 12.08
C SER A 96 -8.13 -7.76 12.60
N ASP A 97 -7.86 -8.14 13.86
CA ASP A 97 -6.54 -8.01 14.50
C ASP A 97 -5.47 -8.97 13.91
N LYS A 98 -5.90 -9.93 13.06
CA LYS A 98 -5.02 -10.85 12.31
C LYS A 98 -4.83 -10.46 10.85
N ILE A 99 -5.30 -9.29 10.43
CA ILE A 99 -5.14 -8.80 9.05
C ILE A 99 -4.03 -7.74 9.00
N GLY A 100 -3.00 -8.02 8.20
CA GLY A 100 -1.92 -7.09 7.88
C GLY A 100 -2.00 -6.62 6.43
N LEU A 101 -1.49 -5.43 6.17
CA LEU A 101 -1.29 -4.90 4.82
C LEU A 101 0.19 -4.87 4.48
N HIS A 102 0.54 -5.29 3.28
CA HIS A 102 1.86 -5.10 2.68
C HIS A 102 1.71 -4.36 1.36
N GLY A 103 2.45 -3.30 1.16
CA GLY A 103 2.43 -2.56 -0.08
C GLY A 103 3.79 -1.98 -0.45
N SER A 104 4.02 -1.84 -1.76
CA SER A 104 5.17 -1.18 -2.35
C SER A 104 4.71 0.04 -3.14
N SER A 105 5.45 1.17 -3.04
CA SER A 105 5.16 2.37 -3.83
C SER A 105 3.71 2.87 -3.62
N PHE A 106 2.93 2.98 -4.70
CA PHE A 106 1.51 3.34 -4.64
C PHE A 106 0.70 2.42 -3.72
N GLY A 107 0.93 1.10 -3.76
CA GLY A 107 0.26 0.15 -2.86
C GLY A 107 0.57 0.43 -1.38
N ALA A 108 1.79 0.89 -1.07
CA ALA A 108 2.16 1.31 0.29
C ALA A 108 1.42 2.59 0.72
N MET A 109 1.28 3.55 -0.20
CA MET A 109 0.50 4.77 0.03
C MET A 109 -0.97 4.43 0.32
N VAL A 110 -1.58 3.59 -0.52
CA VAL A 110 -2.97 3.15 -0.34
C VAL A 110 -3.13 2.37 0.98
N ALA A 111 -2.15 1.54 1.38
CA ALA A 111 -2.18 0.86 2.68
C ALA A 111 -2.24 1.85 3.85
N LEU A 112 -1.41 2.91 3.83
CA LEU A 112 -1.45 3.97 4.84
C LEU A 112 -2.81 4.68 4.86
N MET A 113 -3.31 5.09 3.70
CA MET A 113 -4.59 5.80 3.56
C MET A 113 -5.79 4.94 3.98
N THR A 114 -5.73 3.61 3.76
CA THR A 114 -6.82 2.69 4.13
C THR A 114 -7.14 2.73 5.62
N GLN A 115 -6.17 3.05 6.48
CA GLN A 115 -6.41 3.23 7.91
C GLN A 115 -7.42 4.38 8.22
N TYR A 116 -7.66 5.26 7.25
CA TYR A 116 -8.68 6.31 7.40
C TYR A 116 -10.11 5.76 7.30
N VAL A 117 -10.32 4.70 6.53
CA VAL A 117 -11.65 4.13 6.25
C VAL A 117 -11.90 2.77 6.92
N SER A 118 -10.88 2.13 7.51
CA SER A 118 -11.00 0.84 8.17
C SER A 118 -10.18 0.78 9.45
N ASP A 119 -10.82 0.30 10.53
CA ASP A 119 -10.17 0.01 11.81
C ASP A 119 -9.74 -1.48 11.89
N ASP A 120 -10.07 -2.29 10.89
CA ASP A 120 -9.83 -3.73 10.82
C ASP A 120 -8.45 -4.08 10.23
N ILE A 121 -7.41 -3.43 10.75
CA ILE A 121 -6.02 -3.61 10.33
C ILE A 121 -5.15 -3.75 11.58
N GLY A 122 -4.37 -4.85 11.67
CA GLY A 122 -3.50 -5.09 12.81
C GLY A 122 -2.08 -4.52 12.64
N ALA A 123 -1.52 -4.51 11.43
CA ALA A 123 -0.15 -4.07 11.17
C ALA A 123 0.09 -3.75 9.68
N LEU A 124 1.12 -2.93 9.39
CA LEU A 124 1.48 -2.56 8.02
C LEU A 124 2.96 -2.82 7.71
N SER A 125 3.23 -3.28 6.49
CA SER A 125 4.57 -3.32 5.90
C SER A 125 4.60 -2.39 4.70
N ILE A 126 5.46 -1.37 4.76
CA ILE A 126 5.51 -0.23 3.86
C ILE A 126 6.87 -0.19 3.17
N VAL A 127 6.89 -0.25 1.83
CA VAL A 127 8.11 -0.20 1.03
C VAL A 127 8.06 1.00 0.09
N ASP A 128 9.01 1.94 0.24
CA ASP A 128 9.21 3.11 -0.64
C ASP A 128 7.92 3.86 -0.96
N THR A 129 7.18 4.26 0.07
CA THR A 129 5.87 4.90 -0.06
C THR A 129 5.99 6.37 -0.45
N PRO A 130 5.18 6.85 -1.40
CA PRO A 130 4.83 8.28 -1.44
C PRO A 130 4.07 8.66 -0.16
N PHE A 131 4.42 9.80 0.44
CA PHE A 131 3.73 10.26 1.65
C PHE A 131 2.90 11.53 1.39
N ASP A 132 3.26 12.30 0.38
CA ASP A 132 2.48 13.42 -0.15
C ASP A 132 2.35 13.26 -1.67
N PHE A 133 1.13 13.00 -2.14
CA PHE A 133 0.90 12.74 -3.56
C PHE A 133 1.08 13.99 -4.42
N ALA A 134 0.75 15.16 -3.90
CA ALA A 134 0.93 16.42 -4.63
C ALA A 134 2.43 16.72 -4.84
N THR A 135 3.24 16.45 -3.83
CA THR A 135 4.71 16.56 -3.93
C THR A 135 5.26 15.53 -4.92
N LEU A 136 4.81 14.27 -4.81
CA LEU A 136 5.20 13.21 -5.76
C LEU A 136 4.92 13.60 -7.22
N VAL A 137 3.74 14.17 -7.52
CA VAL A 137 3.42 14.59 -8.91
C VAL A 137 4.33 15.71 -9.38
N ARG A 138 4.70 16.67 -8.51
CA ARG A 138 5.66 17.73 -8.89
C ARG A 138 7.05 17.18 -9.13
N GLU A 139 7.48 16.19 -8.34
CA GLU A 139 8.76 15.50 -8.52
C GLU A 139 8.78 14.67 -9.80
N GLU A 140 7.68 13.97 -10.10
CA GLU A 140 7.53 13.23 -11.35
C GLU A 140 7.58 14.16 -12.57
N LEU A 141 6.94 15.34 -12.52
CA LEU A 141 7.05 16.34 -13.57
C LEU A 141 8.50 16.76 -13.79
N ILE A 142 9.25 17.01 -12.72
CA ILE A 142 10.68 17.36 -12.79
C ILE A 142 11.48 16.19 -13.37
N TYR A 143 11.24 14.97 -12.94
CA TYR A 143 11.89 13.76 -13.43
C TYR A 143 11.69 13.56 -14.95
N GLN A 144 10.51 13.95 -15.45
CA GLN A 144 10.14 13.88 -16.87
C GLN A 144 10.52 15.15 -17.68
N ASP A 145 11.35 16.04 -17.12
CA ASP A 145 11.74 17.32 -17.73
C ASP A 145 10.56 18.29 -17.98
N PHE A 146 9.45 18.16 -17.23
CA PHE A 146 8.35 19.11 -17.27
C PHE A 146 8.45 20.15 -16.14
N PRO A 147 7.98 21.40 -16.38
CA PRO A 147 7.93 22.41 -15.34
C PRO A 147 6.95 22.01 -14.20
N PRO A 148 7.37 22.09 -12.92
CA PRO A 148 6.52 21.65 -11.79
C PRO A 148 5.26 22.49 -11.60
N PHE A 149 5.17 23.71 -12.16
CA PHE A 149 3.94 24.52 -12.12
C PHE A 149 2.77 23.89 -12.90
N LEU A 150 3.04 22.91 -13.78
CA LEU A 150 2.00 22.15 -14.48
C LEU A 150 1.15 21.29 -13.53
N TYR A 151 1.61 21.07 -12.32
CA TYR A 151 0.80 20.41 -11.30
C TYR A 151 -0.57 21.10 -11.10
N GLU A 152 -0.57 22.43 -10.98
CA GLU A 152 -1.81 23.17 -10.68
C GLU A 152 -2.91 22.98 -11.76
N PRO A 153 -2.64 23.17 -13.07
CA PRO A 153 -3.65 22.90 -14.10
C PRO A 153 -4.03 21.41 -14.19
N VAL A 154 -3.10 20.46 -13.94
CA VAL A 154 -3.40 19.03 -13.94
C VAL A 154 -4.33 18.68 -12.78
N ASN A 155 -4.05 19.18 -11.57
CA ASN A 155 -4.90 18.97 -10.40
C ASN A 155 -6.30 19.58 -10.59
N HIS A 156 -6.39 20.79 -11.15
CA HIS A 156 -7.70 21.40 -11.47
C HIS A 156 -8.48 20.58 -12.52
N TYR A 157 -7.79 20.03 -13.52
CA TYR A 157 -8.43 19.14 -14.49
C TYR A 157 -8.98 17.88 -13.81
N ALA A 158 -8.18 17.20 -12.98
CA ALA A 158 -8.59 16.01 -12.25
C ALA A 158 -9.83 16.29 -11.39
N LEU A 159 -9.86 17.42 -10.67
CA LEU A 159 -10.99 17.80 -9.83
C LEU A 159 -12.25 18.12 -10.66
N LEU A 160 -12.13 18.91 -11.74
CA LEU A 160 -13.28 19.42 -12.49
C LEU A 160 -13.87 18.42 -13.48
N PHE A 161 -13.06 17.55 -14.07
CA PHE A 161 -13.48 16.66 -15.15
C PHE A 161 -13.55 15.20 -14.74
N GLU A 162 -12.67 14.77 -13.81
CA GLU A 162 -12.66 13.39 -13.30
C GLU A 162 -13.30 13.28 -11.91
N GLY A 163 -13.59 14.42 -11.25
CA GLY A 163 -14.15 14.45 -9.90
C GLY A 163 -13.18 13.92 -8.82
N ILE A 164 -11.88 13.90 -9.11
CA ILE A 164 -10.86 13.39 -8.20
C ILE A 164 -10.24 14.56 -7.43
N ASP A 165 -10.51 14.62 -6.12
CA ASP A 165 -9.76 15.49 -5.20
C ASP A 165 -8.64 14.68 -4.55
N ILE A 166 -7.43 14.82 -5.05
CA ILE A 166 -6.26 14.08 -4.54
C ILE A 166 -5.86 14.47 -3.11
N THR A 167 -6.53 15.45 -2.51
CA THR A 167 -6.27 15.96 -1.16
C THR A 167 -7.34 15.57 -0.15
N GLU A 168 -8.39 14.83 -0.55
CA GLU A 168 -9.51 14.45 0.32
C GLU A 168 -9.04 13.58 1.49
N VAL A 169 -8.23 12.56 1.22
CA VAL A 169 -7.57 11.72 2.22
C VAL A 169 -6.08 11.66 1.90
N SER A 170 -5.24 11.94 2.87
CA SER A 170 -3.79 11.82 2.75
C SER A 170 -3.25 10.59 3.49
N PRO A 171 -2.03 10.12 3.16
CA PRO A 171 -1.33 9.12 3.98
C PRO A 171 -1.18 9.55 5.45
N GLU A 172 -0.97 10.84 5.72
CA GLU A 172 -0.87 11.37 7.09
C GLU A 172 -2.19 11.23 7.86
N ASP A 173 -3.34 11.44 7.20
CA ASP A 173 -4.67 11.22 7.81
C ASP A 173 -4.86 9.76 8.22
N GLY A 174 -4.40 8.83 7.39
CA GLY A 174 -4.42 7.40 7.71
C GLY A 174 -3.53 7.06 8.91
N VAL A 175 -2.31 7.57 8.94
CA VAL A 175 -1.37 7.40 10.07
C VAL A 175 -1.92 8.00 11.36
N PHE A 176 -2.53 9.19 11.28
CA PHE A 176 -3.16 9.86 12.43
C PHE A 176 -4.31 9.05 13.02
N LYS A 177 -5.18 8.51 12.15
CA LYS A 177 -6.39 7.80 12.59
C LYS A 177 -6.09 6.36 13.05
N GLY A 178 -5.38 5.58 12.23
CA GLY A 178 -5.17 4.15 12.47
C GLY A 178 -4.18 3.88 13.59
N LYS A 179 -3.01 4.52 13.54
CA LYS A 179 -1.90 4.31 14.50
C LYS A 179 -1.43 2.87 14.61
N ASN A 180 -1.67 2.05 13.58
CA ASN A 180 -1.24 0.66 13.58
C ASN A 180 0.30 0.57 13.52
N PRO A 181 0.90 -0.44 14.17
CA PRO A 181 2.33 -0.66 14.08
C PRO A 181 2.76 -0.90 12.64
N MET A 182 3.93 -0.36 12.26
CA MET A 182 4.41 -0.51 10.89
C MET A 182 5.89 -0.85 10.82
N ILE A 183 6.25 -1.69 9.85
CA ILE A 183 7.62 -1.90 9.42
C ILE A 183 7.85 -1.19 8.09
N ILE A 184 8.90 -0.38 8.02
CA ILE A 184 9.18 0.51 6.90
C ILE A 184 10.52 0.12 6.27
N PHE A 185 10.52 -0.08 4.96
CA PHE A 185 11.72 -0.33 4.16
C PHE A 185 11.88 0.80 3.15
N ASN A 186 13.09 1.38 3.06
CA ASN A 186 13.37 2.48 2.14
C ASN A 186 14.69 2.30 1.40
N GLY A 187 14.62 2.29 0.06
CA GLY A 187 15.76 2.40 -0.84
C GLY A 187 16.13 3.87 -1.05
N ALA A 188 17.23 4.32 -0.44
CA ALA A 188 17.57 5.75 -0.42
C ALA A 188 18.12 6.29 -1.75
N LYS A 189 18.38 5.43 -2.75
CA LYS A 189 18.71 5.82 -4.13
C LYS A 189 17.50 5.86 -5.06
N SER A 190 16.29 5.70 -4.54
CA SER A 190 15.09 5.82 -5.37
C SER A 190 15.05 7.22 -6.03
N ASP A 191 14.89 7.24 -7.36
CA ASP A 191 14.66 8.43 -8.18
C ASP A 191 13.17 8.62 -8.52
N ARG A 192 12.32 7.66 -8.13
CA ARG A 192 10.87 7.67 -8.36
C ARG A 192 10.09 8.17 -7.14
N VAL A 193 10.41 7.67 -5.98
CA VAL A 193 9.89 8.16 -4.69
C VAL A 193 11.11 8.55 -3.87
N LEU A 194 11.33 9.83 -3.71
CA LEU A 194 12.51 10.34 -3.03
C LEU A 194 12.47 10.00 -1.52
N SER A 195 13.64 9.79 -0.93
CA SER A 195 13.78 9.30 0.45
C SER A 195 13.14 10.21 1.50
N HIS A 196 12.93 11.51 1.21
CA HIS A 196 12.25 12.42 2.13
C HIS A 196 10.80 12.03 2.41
N HIS A 197 10.08 11.37 1.47
CA HIS A 197 8.73 10.84 1.74
C HIS A 197 8.74 9.85 2.91
N THR A 198 9.78 9.01 3.00
CA THR A 198 9.95 8.14 4.17
C THR A 198 10.28 8.93 5.44
N ASP A 199 11.08 10.00 5.33
CA ASP A 199 11.40 10.86 6.49
C ASP A 199 10.16 11.60 6.98
N ASP A 200 9.27 12.03 6.09
CA ASP A 200 7.99 12.66 6.42
C ASP A 200 7.03 11.66 7.09
N LEU A 201 6.95 10.42 6.59
CA LEU A 201 6.20 9.33 7.24
C LEU A 201 6.72 9.08 8.67
N ILE A 202 8.04 8.98 8.85
CA ILE A 202 8.66 8.78 10.18
C ILE A 202 8.33 9.96 11.10
N THR A 203 8.37 11.18 10.58
CA THR A 203 8.04 12.40 11.34
C THR A 203 6.58 12.39 11.78
N ALA A 204 5.65 12.03 10.90
CA ALA A 204 4.23 11.89 11.23
C ALA A 204 4.00 10.76 12.25
N GLY A 205 4.59 9.58 12.02
CA GLY A 205 4.48 8.46 12.95
C GLY A 205 4.96 8.80 14.35
N ASN A 206 6.08 9.51 14.48
CA ASN A 206 6.58 10.01 15.78
C ASN A 206 5.61 11.01 16.42
N ARG A 207 5.05 11.94 15.63
CA ARG A 207 4.06 12.92 16.08
C ARG A 207 2.83 12.26 16.70
N TYR A 208 2.38 11.15 16.10
CA TYR A 208 1.16 10.44 16.52
C TYR A 208 1.42 9.24 17.44
N ASN A 209 2.68 9.01 17.85
CA ASN A 209 3.13 7.92 18.69
C ASN A 209 2.84 6.53 18.09
N VAL A 210 3.07 6.38 16.80
CA VAL A 210 2.97 5.09 16.09
C VAL A 210 4.24 4.28 16.33
N GLU A 211 4.09 2.99 16.60
CA GLU A 211 5.22 2.07 16.70
C GLU A 211 5.78 1.78 15.30
N MET A 212 7.06 2.08 15.07
CA MET A 212 7.70 1.93 13.77
C MET A 212 9.03 1.19 13.85
N PHE A 213 9.23 0.23 12.92
CA PHE A 213 10.48 -0.49 12.69
C PHE A 213 11.05 -0.04 11.35
N ILE A 214 12.15 0.73 11.36
CA ILE A 214 12.64 1.45 10.19
C ILE A 214 13.92 0.82 9.67
N HIS A 215 13.94 0.49 8.36
CA HIS A 215 15.08 -0.09 7.66
C HIS A 215 15.37 0.70 6.40
N LYS A 216 16.50 1.46 6.42
CA LYS A 216 16.96 2.25 5.28
C LYS A 216 18.17 1.57 4.62
N TYR A 217 18.14 1.52 3.28
CA TYR A 217 19.16 0.92 2.43
C TYR A 217 19.76 2.00 1.53
N PRO A 218 20.92 2.58 1.90
CA PRO A 218 21.51 3.70 1.16
C PRO A 218 21.91 3.36 -0.28
N GLU A 219 22.09 2.06 -0.57
CA GLU A 219 22.53 1.56 -1.87
C GLU A 219 21.42 1.12 -2.79
N LEU A 220 20.20 0.92 -2.28
CA LEU A 220 19.06 0.41 -3.07
C LEU A 220 18.25 1.53 -3.71
N SER A 221 17.71 1.23 -4.89
CA SER A 221 16.75 2.03 -5.60
C SER A 221 15.31 1.67 -5.21
N HIS A 222 14.32 2.10 -6.01
CA HIS A 222 12.90 1.96 -5.74
C HIS A 222 12.46 0.50 -5.67
N THR A 223 11.88 0.09 -4.55
CA THR A 223 11.29 -1.23 -4.29
C THR A 223 12.23 -2.44 -4.51
N GLU A 224 13.54 -2.25 -4.35
CA GLU A 224 14.53 -3.30 -4.61
C GLU A 224 14.79 -4.24 -3.43
N VAL A 225 14.45 -3.88 -2.20
CA VAL A 225 14.90 -4.59 -0.98
C VAL A 225 14.56 -6.08 -1.00
N MET A 226 13.34 -6.46 -1.41
CA MET A 226 12.89 -7.86 -1.43
C MET A 226 13.58 -8.68 -2.52
N PHE A 227 14.15 -8.03 -3.54
CA PHE A 227 14.88 -8.70 -4.63
C PHE A 227 16.37 -8.82 -4.34
N VAL A 228 16.97 -7.77 -3.77
CA VAL A 228 18.42 -7.71 -3.54
C VAL A 228 18.80 -8.40 -2.23
N TYR A 229 17.99 -8.24 -1.20
CA TYR A 229 18.21 -8.82 0.12
C TYR A 229 17.02 -9.66 0.60
N PRO A 230 16.60 -10.71 -0.16
CA PRO A 230 15.37 -11.46 0.14
C PRO A 230 15.37 -12.09 1.54
N ASP A 231 16.47 -12.69 1.96
CA ASP A 231 16.59 -13.33 3.28
C ASP A 231 16.53 -12.29 4.40
N GLU A 232 17.19 -11.14 4.23
CA GLU A 232 17.15 -10.07 5.21
C GLU A 232 15.77 -9.46 5.32
N PHE A 233 15.11 -9.21 4.21
CA PHE A 233 13.73 -8.73 4.16
C PHE A 233 12.79 -9.71 4.88
N LEU A 234 12.87 -11.00 4.55
CA LEU A 234 12.06 -12.05 5.17
C LEU A 234 12.29 -12.14 6.68
N ASN A 235 13.57 -12.11 7.11
CA ASN A 235 13.95 -12.17 8.52
C ASN A 235 13.49 -10.96 9.35
N LYS A 236 13.02 -9.88 8.72
CA LYS A 236 12.46 -8.70 9.38
C LYS A 236 10.94 -8.70 9.33
N ILE A 237 10.34 -8.95 8.16
CA ILE A 237 8.90 -8.84 7.98
C ILE A 237 8.12 -9.97 8.69
N VAL A 238 8.66 -11.19 8.69
CA VAL A 238 8.00 -12.35 9.29
C VAL A 238 7.88 -12.25 10.82
N PRO A 239 8.97 -11.98 11.56
CA PRO A 239 8.84 -11.79 13.02
C PRO A 239 7.93 -10.61 13.38
N PHE A 240 7.98 -9.52 12.61
CA PHE A 240 7.11 -8.37 12.81
C PHE A 240 5.63 -8.77 12.71
N PHE A 241 5.21 -9.38 11.61
CA PHE A 241 3.81 -9.79 11.47
C PHE A 241 3.41 -10.89 12.45
N LYS A 242 4.30 -11.86 12.78
CA LYS A 242 4.03 -12.87 13.80
C LYS A 242 3.83 -12.26 15.19
N GLU A 243 4.50 -11.17 15.52
CA GLU A 243 4.35 -10.46 16.79
C GLU A 243 3.06 -9.63 16.84
N LYS A 244 2.75 -8.93 15.74
CA LYS A 244 1.68 -7.92 15.73
C LYS A 244 0.29 -8.48 15.36
N LEU A 245 0.21 -9.68 14.77
CA LEU A 245 -1.04 -10.29 14.29
C LEU A 245 -1.42 -11.60 15.02
N ASN A 246 -0.86 -11.84 16.19
CA ASN A 246 -1.15 -13.05 17.01
C ASN A 246 -2.26 -12.83 18.03
#